data_b772ff66d9952b10768ec256b1b91ee3
#
_entry.id   b772ff66d9952b10768ec256b1b91ee3
#
_cell.length_a   1.000
_cell.length_b   1.000
_cell.length_c   1.000
_cell.angle_alpha   90.00
_cell.angle_beta   90.00
_cell.angle_gamma   90.00
#
_symmetry.space_group_name_H-M   'P 1'
#
loop_
_entity.id
_entity.type
_entity.pdbx_description
1 polymer ?
#
loop_
_entity_poly.entity_id
_entity_poly.type
_entity_poly.pdbx_seq_one_letter_code
_entity_poly.pdbx_strand_id
1 'polypeptide(L)'
;MPMSIDASELPHGARDPWLALTASQLGAAHQATGLPNQDAVAAGQVQPDVLVAAVADGHGHRRHFRSARGSQLAVAVACEAAGELAARLDDFEAAGQVESEALCHLVPAITGRWREAVGHDVAADPFTAQEQAGRASGDDALIAYGSTLLLAIAGRRWLVLVQIGDGDIMGIQPGGRPLLPVPRDPSLDGQQTTSLCGARAEDEFRVAVVDISTTALLGVMLATDGYGNAQAADPWTDAVSADLAELIKDRPPEWLAGQLPLWASRCASADGSADDTTIALLIAPSATGWRHVASPEPAAEDATTAAARRLPGPATKPDRQPDDPREQRPGIRSRRLMVIAVAVVVIAAAAAFLAVRLSSSPGTTPTVCSSPSAGIGKHATASATPAVRPEPGATGNPCERG
;
A
#
# COMPACT_ATOMS: atom_id res chain seq x y z
N MET A 1 -13.76 22.34 -11.20
CA MET A 1 -13.42 22.88 -12.52
C MET A 1 -11.92 22.74 -12.70
N PRO A 2 -11.41 21.98 -13.64
CA PRO A 2 -9.97 21.89 -13.88
C PRO A 2 -9.48 23.23 -14.46
N MET A 3 -8.51 23.84 -13.80
CA MET A 3 -7.80 25.00 -14.36
C MET A 3 -6.87 24.51 -15.46
N SER A 4 -7.17 24.91 -16.68
CA SER A 4 -6.28 24.74 -17.83
C SER A 4 -5.18 25.78 -17.72
N ILE A 5 -3.93 25.37 -17.53
CA ILE A 5 -2.76 26.27 -17.58
C ILE A 5 -2.34 26.35 -19.04
N ASP A 6 -2.30 27.57 -19.58
CA ASP A 6 -1.84 27.85 -20.95
C ASP A 6 -0.32 27.61 -21.03
N ALA A 7 0.09 26.69 -21.89
CA ALA A 7 1.49 26.29 -22.05
C ALA A 7 2.40 27.35 -22.70
N SER A 8 1.87 28.53 -23.04
CA SER A 8 2.62 29.62 -23.71
C SER A 8 3.36 30.57 -22.75
N GLU A 9 3.17 30.47 -21.43
CA GLU A 9 3.76 31.40 -20.45
C GLU A 9 4.97 30.85 -19.66
N LEU A 10 5.54 29.70 -20.03
CA LEU A 10 6.71 29.19 -19.33
C LEU A 10 8.01 29.88 -19.78
N PRO A 11 8.88 30.36 -18.85
CA PRO A 11 10.14 30.99 -19.20
C PRO A 11 11.06 30.01 -19.96
N HIS A 12 11.68 30.44 -21.03
CA HIS A 12 12.65 29.68 -21.80
C HIS A 12 13.80 29.17 -20.90
N GLY A 13 13.84 27.86 -20.67
CA GLY A 13 14.85 27.21 -19.81
C GLY A 13 14.26 26.35 -18.69
N ALA A 14 12.94 26.40 -18.44
CA ALA A 14 12.29 25.50 -17.51
C ALA A 14 12.26 24.07 -18.10
N ARG A 15 12.74 23.08 -17.34
CA ARG A 15 12.53 21.68 -17.68
C ARG A 15 11.02 21.40 -17.58
N ASP A 16 10.50 20.57 -18.47
CA ASP A 16 9.11 20.10 -18.35
C ASP A 16 8.88 19.54 -16.94
N PRO A 17 7.76 19.85 -16.29
CA PRO A 17 7.45 19.30 -14.97
C PRO A 17 7.12 17.82 -15.06
N TRP A 18 7.18 17.13 -13.92
CA TRP A 18 6.56 15.81 -13.77
C TRP A 18 5.07 15.89 -14.08
N LEU A 19 4.53 14.82 -14.70
CA LEU A 19 3.11 14.72 -15.00
C LEU A 19 2.52 13.54 -14.23
N ALA A 20 1.39 13.73 -13.53
CA ALA A 20 0.65 12.66 -12.88
C ALA A 20 -0.60 12.28 -13.67
N LEU A 21 -0.80 10.98 -13.86
CA LEU A 21 -2.02 10.37 -14.36
C LEU A 21 -2.56 9.43 -13.29
N THR A 22 -3.85 9.51 -12.97
CA THR A 22 -4.45 8.71 -11.90
C THR A 22 -5.71 8.00 -12.37
N ALA A 23 -5.97 6.82 -11.83
CA ALA A 23 -7.23 6.10 -11.98
C ALA A 23 -7.56 5.33 -10.71
N SER A 24 -8.82 5.30 -10.33
CA SER A 24 -9.35 4.49 -9.24
C SER A 24 -10.66 3.86 -9.68
N GLN A 25 -10.83 2.55 -9.44
CA GLN A 25 -11.99 1.77 -9.87
C GLN A 25 -12.50 0.89 -8.74
N LEU A 26 -13.81 0.90 -8.57
CA LEU A 26 -14.50 0.05 -7.61
C LEU A 26 -14.40 -1.42 -8.02
N GLY A 27 -13.99 -2.28 -7.11
CA GLY A 27 -13.88 -3.71 -7.30
C GLY A 27 -15.22 -4.43 -7.48
N ALA A 28 -15.22 -5.48 -8.31
CA ALA A 28 -16.43 -6.28 -8.55
C ALA A 28 -16.98 -6.93 -7.25
N ALA A 29 -16.13 -7.26 -6.28
CA ALA A 29 -16.53 -7.81 -4.99
C ALA A 29 -17.26 -6.74 -4.14
N HIS A 30 -16.76 -5.51 -4.09
CA HIS A 30 -17.40 -4.40 -3.40
C HIS A 30 -18.69 -3.98 -4.08
N GLN A 31 -18.71 -3.92 -5.42
CA GLN A 31 -19.93 -3.66 -6.19
C GLN A 31 -21.03 -4.69 -5.88
N ALA A 32 -20.68 -5.97 -5.82
CA ALA A 32 -21.64 -7.06 -5.53
C ALA A 32 -22.23 -6.99 -4.11
N THR A 33 -21.47 -6.41 -3.16
CA THR A 33 -21.90 -6.28 -1.75
C THR A 33 -22.41 -4.90 -1.40
N GLY A 34 -22.40 -3.94 -2.34
CA GLY A 34 -22.83 -2.56 -2.12
C GLY A 34 -21.89 -1.74 -1.24
N LEU A 35 -20.62 -2.17 -1.13
CA LEU A 35 -19.59 -1.40 -0.43
C LEU A 35 -19.05 -0.27 -1.34
N PRO A 36 -18.63 0.86 -0.77
CA PRO A 36 -17.97 1.91 -1.54
C PRO A 36 -16.57 1.45 -1.98
N ASN A 37 -15.98 2.20 -2.91
CA ASN A 37 -14.54 2.11 -3.16
C ASN A 37 -13.78 2.53 -1.89
N GLN A 38 -12.94 1.64 -1.38
CA GLN A 38 -12.14 1.86 -0.17
C GLN A 38 -10.75 2.43 -0.48
N ASP A 39 -10.35 2.43 -1.75
CA ASP A 39 -9.13 3.08 -2.22
C ASP A 39 -9.28 4.59 -2.33
N ALA A 40 -8.15 5.29 -2.26
CA ALA A 40 -8.07 6.70 -2.53
C ALA A 40 -6.78 7.06 -3.29
N VAL A 41 -6.82 8.13 -4.08
CA VAL A 41 -5.67 8.71 -4.76
C VAL A 41 -5.75 10.22 -4.75
N ALA A 42 -4.60 10.85 -4.55
CA ALA A 42 -4.41 12.28 -4.73
C ALA A 42 -3.07 12.53 -5.45
N ALA A 43 -3.05 13.46 -6.39
CA ALA A 43 -1.81 13.88 -7.03
C ALA A 43 -1.91 15.36 -7.40
N GLY A 44 -0.80 16.08 -7.29
CA GLY A 44 -0.75 17.49 -7.63
C GLY A 44 0.64 18.08 -7.53
N GLN A 45 0.84 19.20 -8.21
CA GLN A 45 2.06 19.97 -8.12
C GLN A 45 2.01 20.82 -6.84
N VAL A 46 3.01 20.66 -5.97
CA VAL A 46 3.10 21.36 -4.68
C VAL A 46 4.13 22.47 -4.71
N GLN A 47 5.10 22.40 -5.65
CA GLN A 47 6.07 23.43 -6.01
C GLN A 47 6.20 23.44 -7.55
N PRO A 48 6.75 24.49 -8.17
CA PRO A 48 6.87 24.57 -9.63
C PRO A 48 7.51 23.33 -10.29
N ASP A 49 8.44 22.69 -9.58
CA ASP A 49 9.20 21.54 -10.09
C ASP A 49 9.04 20.28 -9.21
N VAL A 50 8.09 20.28 -8.26
CA VAL A 50 7.84 19.13 -7.38
C VAL A 50 6.40 18.69 -7.48
N LEU A 51 6.21 17.45 -7.90
CA LEU A 51 4.92 16.77 -7.97
C LEU A 51 4.82 15.76 -6.84
N VAL A 52 3.67 15.69 -6.20
CA VAL A 52 3.34 14.69 -5.18
C VAL A 52 2.21 13.81 -5.68
N ALA A 53 2.31 12.52 -5.43
CA ALA A 53 1.21 11.59 -5.61
C ALA A 53 1.12 10.63 -4.42
N ALA A 54 -0.08 10.41 -3.93
CA ALA A 54 -0.38 9.48 -2.85
C ALA A 54 -1.49 8.53 -3.26
N VAL A 55 -1.35 7.24 -2.92
CA VAL A 55 -2.32 6.18 -3.14
C VAL A 55 -2.51 5.46 -1.81
N ALA A 56 -3.73 5.12 -1.45
CA ALA A 56 -4.04 4.42 -0.21
C ALA A 56 -5.15 3.40 -0.44
N ASP A 57 -5.01 2.21 0.16
CA ASP A 57 -5.99 1.15 0.19
C ASP A 57 -6.62 1.07 1.59
N GLY A 58 -7.92 1.14 1.65
CA GLY A 58 -8.69 0.99 2.88
C GLY A 58 -9.06 -0.46 3.14
N HIS A 59 -8.64 -1.01 4.28
CA HIS A 59 -8.80 -2.43 4.58
C HIS A 59 -10.24 -2.95 4.48
N GLY A 60 -10.45 -4.03 3.72
CA GLY A 60 -11.76 -4.66 3.49
C GLY A 60 -12.34 -5.46 4.67
N HIS A 61 -11.60 -5.65 5.78
CA HIS A 61 -12.10 -6.42 6.90
C HIS A 61 -13.14 -5.64 7.72
N ARG A 62 -14.20 -6.29 8.19
CA ARG A 62 -15.34 -5.70 8.92
C ARG A 62 -14.98 -4.80 10.12
N ARG A 63 -13.78 -4.92 10.69
CA ARG A 63 -13.29 -4.01 11.76
C ARG A 63 -12.97 -2.61 11.25
N HIS A 64 -12.68 -2.49 9.96
CA HIS A 64 -12.27 -1.27 9.29
C HIS A 64 -13.44 -0.66 8.50
N PHE A 65 -14.60 -0.57 9.13
CA PHE A 65 -15.87 -0.20 8.48
C PHE A 65 -15.94 1.26 7.98
N ARG A 66 -14.96 2.09 8.31
CA ARG A 66 -14.74 3.44 7.78
C ARG A 66 -13.43 3.55 6.99
N SER A 67 -12.90 2.45 6.48
CA SER A 67 -11.62 2.42 5.76
C SER A 67 -11.62 3.28 4.49
N ALA A 68 -12.74 3.36 3.76
CA ALA A 68 -12.89 4.30 2.65
C ALA A 68 -12.65 5.76 3.06
N ARG A 69 -13.05 6.13 4.27
CA ARG A 69 -12.75 7.46 4.82
C ARG A 69 -11.30 7.54 5.30
N GLY A 70 -10.79 6.44 5.86
CA GLY A 70 -9.39 6.31 6.31
C GLY A 70 -8.39 6.53 5.19
N SER A 71 -8.60 5.92 4.01
CA SER A 71 -7.75 6.08 2.83
C SER A 71 -7.83 7.51 2.25
N GLN A 72 -9.02 8.12 2.21
CA GLN A 72 -9.18 9.51 1.79
C GLN A 72 -8.40 10.48 2.69
N LEU A 73 -8.47 10.28 4.01
CA LEU A 73 -7.70 11.07 4.96
C LEU A 73 -6.20 10.82 4.80
N ALA A 74 -5.78 9.56 4.54
CA ALA A 74 -4.39 9.21 4.36
C ALA A 74 -3.74 9.95 3.18
N VAL A 75 -4.37 9.93 2.00
CA VAL A 75 -3.82 10.64 0.83
C VAL A 75 -3.83 12.15 1.03
N ALA A 76 -4.84 12.71 1.69
CA ALA A 76 -4.93 14.15 1.94
C ALA A 76 -3.79 14.64 2.84
N VAL A 77 -3.61 13.99 4.01
CA VAL A 77 -2.56 14.40 4.97
C VAL A 77 -1.15 14.09 4.44
N ALA A 78 -0.99 13.02 3.64
CA ALA A 78 0.29 12.69 3.02
C ALA A 78 0.71 13.77 2.01
N CYS A 79 -0.20 14.23 1.16
CA CYS A 79 0.08 15.31 0.21
C CYS A 79 0.40 16.63 0.92
N GLU A 80 -0.30 16.94 2.01
CA GLU A 80 -0.02 18.13 2.82
C GLU A 80 1.36 18.07 3.47
N ALA A 81 1.68 16.98 4.16
CA ALA A 81 2.98 16.77 4.80
C ALA A 81 4.13 16.75 3.78
N ALA A 82 3.89 16.12 2.62
CA ALA A 82 4.86 16.09 1.53
C ALA A 82 5.20 17.48 0.98
N GLY A 83 4.24 18.42 1.00
CA GLY A 83 4.47 19.82 0.60
C GLY A 83 5.53 20.53 1.45
N GLU A 84 5.63 20.20 2.73
CA GLU A 84 6.64 20.76 3.64
C GLU A 84 8.05 20.26 3.32
N LEU A 85 8.20 18.95 3.02
CA LEU A 85 9.47 18.39 2.57
C LEU A 85 9.84 18.92 1.18
N ALA A 86 8.87 19.01 0.27
CA ALA A 86 9.04 19.51 -1.09
C ALA A 86 9.66 20.92 -1.13
N ALA A 87 9.29 21.78 -0.19
CA ALA A 87 9.81 23.16 -0.10
C ALA A 87 11.32 23.22 0.18
N ARG A 88 11.91 22.15 0.70
CA ARG A 88 13.33 22.05 1.08
C ARG A 88 14.08 20.96 0.33
N LEU A 89 13.43 20.32 -0.63
CA LEU A 89 13.97 19.13 -1.30
C LEU A 89 15.28 19.41 -2.04
N ASP A 90 15.42 20.60 -2.61
CA ASP A 90 16.62 21.04 -3.33
C ASP A 90 17.78 21.46 -2.40
N ASP A 91 17.55 21.62 -1.08
CA ASP A 91 18.57 21.97 -0.09
C ASP A 91 19.46 20.77 0.29
N PHE A 92 19.02 19.56 0.00
CA PHE A 92 19.74 18.34 0.37
C PHE A 92 20.81 17.96 -0.67
N GLU A 93 22.01 17.70 -0.20
CA GLU A 93 23.17 17.33 -1.06
C GLU A 93 23.28 15.82 -1.28
N ALA A 94 22.76 15.00 -0.36
CA ALA A 94 22.90 13.55 -0.36
C ALA A 94 21.56 12.83 -0.09
N ALA A 95 21.36 11.68 -0.75
CA ALA A 95 20.14 10.86 -0.58
C ALA A 95 19.89 10.48 0.89
N GLY A 96 20.93 10.18 1.67
CA GLY A 96 20.80 9.83 3.08
C GLY A 96 20.27 10.97 3.96
N GLN A 97 20.51 12.24 3.57
CA GLN A 97 19.90 13.39 4.27
C GLN A 97 18.40 13.46 4.00
N VAL A 98 17.99 13.26 2.75
CA VAL A 98 16.58 13.24 2.36
C VAL A 98 15.85 12.06 3.03
N GLU A 99 16.48 10.88 3.07
CA GLU A 99 15.94 9.69 3.73
C GLU A 99 15.77 9.91 5.23
N SER A 100 16.79 10.48 5.89
CA SER A 100 16.72 10.83 7.31
C SER A 100 15.62 11.84 7.58
N GLU A 101 15.48 12.89 6.75
CA GLU A 101 14.40 13.87 6.87
C GLU A 101 13.02 13.22 6.71
N ALA A 102 12.88 12.31 5.74
CA ALA A 102 11.62 11.58 5.54
C ALA A 102 11.27 10.70 6.74
N LEU A 103 12.23 9.96 7.29
CA LEU A 103 12.01 9.08 8.44
C LEU A 103 11.74 9.87 9.72
N CYS A 104 12.49 10.97 9.96
CA CYS A 104 12.43 11.69 11.23
C CYS A 104 11.33 12.76 11.29
N HIS A 105 10.86 13.25 10.15
CA HIS A 105 9.90 14.35 10.12
C HIS A 105 8.67 14.06 9.26
N LEU A 106 8.82 13.58 8.02
CA LEU A 106 7.67 13.34 7.15
C LEU A 106 6.79 12.20 7.67
N VAL A 107 7.36 11.04 8.02
CA VAL A 107 6.61 9.88 8.51
C VAL A 107 5.86 10.19 9.81
N PRO A 108 6.46 10.79 10.86
CA PRO A 108 5.74 11.24 12.05
C PRO A 108 4.67 12.28 11.76
N ALA A 109 4.92 13.22 10.82
CA ALA A 109 3.91 14.20 10.42
C ALA A 109 2.69 13.55 9.76
N ILE A 110 2.90 12.57 8.87
CA ILE A 110 1.80 11.83 8.23
C ILE A 110 0.99 11.07 9.27
N THR A 111 1.63 10.29 10.13
CA THR A 111 0.94 9.46 11.13
C THR A 111 0.21 10.31 12.17
N GLY A 112 0.83 11.39 12.65
CA GLY A 112 0.22 12.32 13.59
C GLY A 112 -1.01 13.01 13.01
N ARG A 113 -0.89 13.60 11.82
CA ARG A 113 -2.00 14.29 11.15
C ARG A 113 -3.14 13.33 10.77
N TRP A 114 -2.81 12.11 10.35
CA TRP A 114 -3.84 11.12 10.05
C TRP A 114 -4.64 10.74 11.30
N ARG A 115 -3.98 10.52 12.44
CA ARG A 115 -4.64 10.24 13.73
C ARG A 115 -5.52 11.41 14.17
N GLU A 116 -5.03 12.64 14.04
CA GLU A 116 -5.81 13.85 14.33
C GLU A 116 -7.02 13.99 13.40
N ALA A 117 -6.84 13.75 12.09
CA ALA A 117 -7.92 13.82 11.10
C ALA A 117 -9.01 12.77 11.38
N VAL A 118 -8.63 11.54 11.75
CA VAL A 118 -9.58 10.51 12.20
C VAL A 118 -10.30 10.96 13.48
N GLY A 119 -9.57 11.52 14.44
CA GLY A 119 -10.19 12.06 15.66
C GLY A 119 -11.22 13.15 15.39
N HIS A 120 -10.93 14.06 14.47
CA HIS A 120 -11.86 15.10 14.01
C HIS A 120 -13.07 14.52 13.28
N ASP A 121 -12.86 13.50 12.42
CA ASP A 121 -13.93 12.84 11.69
C ASP A 121 -14.89 12.11 12.65
N VAL A 122 -14.37 11.39 13.63
CA VAL A 122 -15.19 10.73 14.68
C VAL A 122 -15.93 11.74 15.53
N ALA A 123 -15.33 12.90 15.83
CA ALA A 123 -15.99 13.95 16.60
C ALA A 123 -17.14 14.62 15.80
N ALA A 124 -16.96 14.78 14.48
CA ALA A 124 -17.96 15.35 13.59
C ALA A 124 -19.09 14.35 13.24
N ASP A 125 -18.75 13.07 13.09
CA ASP A 125 -19.67 11.97 12.80
C ASP A 125 -19.41 10.79 13.76
N PRO A 126 -19.97 10.83 14.99
CA PRO A 126 -19.77 9.78 15.98
C PRO A 126 -20.25 8.41 15.51
N PHE A 127 -19.60 7.35 15.96
CA PHE A 127 -20.01 5.99 15.62
C PHE A 127 -21.45 5.73 16.00
N THR A 128 -22.23 5.21 15.07
CA THR A 128 -23.58 4.74 15.32
C THR A 128 -23.62 3.59 16.33
N ALA A 129 -24.77 3.29 16.90
CA ALA A 129 -24.92 2.15 17.84
C ALA A 129 -24.54 0.82 17.18
N GLN A 130 -24.79 0.65 15.88
CA GLN A 130 -24.42 -0.54 15.11
C GLN A 130 -22.90 -0.65 14.94
N GLU A 131 -22.23 0.45 14.57
CA GLU A 131 -20.78 0.52 14.45
C GLU A 131 -20.10 0.27 15.81
N GLN A 132 -20.60 0.86 16.89
CA GLN A 132 -20.10 0.61 18.25
C GLN A 132 -20.24 -0.86 18.66
N ALA A 133 -21.37 -1.50 18.33
CA ALA A 133 -21.59 -2.92 18.63
C ALA A 133 -20.65 -3.84 17.81
N GLY A 134 -20.19 -3.40 16.64
CA GLY A 134 -19.24 -4.14 15.78
C GLY A 134 -17.78 -4.04 16.22
N ARG A 135 -17.42 -3.09 17.10
CA ARG A 135 -16.06 -2.91 17.62
C ARG A 135 -15.76 -3.91 18.73
N ALA A 136 -14.52 -4.41 18.77
CA ALA A 136 -14.07 -5.19 19.91
C ALA A 136 -13.86 -4.26 21.14
N SER A 137 -14.06 -4.82 22.34
CA SER A 137 -13.82 -4.08 23.56
C SER A 137 -12.34 -3.68 23.65
N GLY A 138 -12.10 -2.37 23.78
CA GLY A 138 -10.74 -1.82 23.82
C GLY A 138 -10.12 -1.47 22.48
N ASP A 139 -10.83 -1.66 21.35
CA ASP A 139 -10.35 -1.19 20.06
C ASP A 139 -10.22 0.34 20.06
N ASP A 140 -9.07 0.84 19.58
CA ASP A 140 -8.90 2.25 19.25
C ASP A 140 -9.87 2.63 18.11
N ALA A 141 -10.33 3.88 18.09
CA ALA A 141 -11.15 4.42 17.01
C ALA A 141 -10.43 4.33 15.65
N LEU A 142 -9.11 4.45 15.64
CA LEU A 142 -8.26 4.35 14.45
C LEU A 142 -8.45 3.03 13.68
N ILE A 143 -8.76 1.93 14.40
CA ILE A 143 -8.97 0.62 13.77
C ILE A 143 -10.10 0.67 12.73
N ALA A 144 -11.17 1.43 12.98
CA ALA A 144 -12.27 1.56 12.03
C ALA A 144 -11.87 2.19 10.69
N TYR A 145 -10.80 2.97 10.68
CA TYR A 145 -10.28 3.73 9.53
C TYR A 145 -9.05 3.09 8.87
N GLY A 146 -8.70 1.84 9.22
CA GLY A 146 -7.48 1.18 8.77
C GLY A 146 -7.22 1.34 7.27
N SER A 147 -5.98 1.76 6.94
CA SER A 147 -5.56 2.05 5.57
C SER A 147 -4.06 1.87 5.40
N THR A 148 -3.64 1.49 4.20
CA THR A 148 -2.26 1.57 3.70
C THR A 148 -1.93 2.98 3.21
N LEU A 149 -0.69 3.24 2.80
CA LEU A 149 -0.29 4.46 2.10
C LEU A 149 0.95 4.22 1.25
N LEU A 150 0.90 4.67 0.01
CA LEU A 150 2.02 4.84 -0.91
C LEU A 150 2.14 6.33 -1.21
N LEU A 151 3.35 6.88 -1.17
CA LEU A 151 3.62 8.28 -1.46
C LEU A 151 4.86 8.41 -2.34
N ALA A 152 4.79 9.26 -3.36
CA ALA A 152 5.91 9.69 -4.16
C ALA A 152 6.01 11.23 -4.16
N ILE A 153 7.20 11.75 -3.88
CA ILE A 153 7.55 13.16 -4.00
C ILE A 153 8.62 13.24 -5.09
N ALA A 154 8.24 13.74 -6.25
CA ALA A 154 9.06 13.76 -7.45
C ALA A 154 9.57 15.19 -7.71
N GLY A 155 10.83 15.47 -7.33
CA GLY A 155 11.51 16.74 -7.53
C GLY A 155 12.45 16.72 -8.74
N ARG A 156 13.36 17.71 -8.79
CA ARG A 156 14.36 17.86 -9.87
C ARG A 156 15.47 16.83 -9.82
N ARG A 157 15.90 16.48 -8.60
CA ARG A 157 17.01 15.57 -8.34
C ARG A 157 16.54 14.35 -7.55
N TRP A 158 15.70 14.57 -6.58
CA TRP A 158 15.28 13.55 -5.64
C TRP A 158 13.87 13.03 -5.94
N LEU A 159 13.74 11.72 -6.02
CA LEU A 159 12.47 11.03 -5.95
C LEU A 159 12.41 10.34 -4.60
N VAL A 160 11.52 10.81 -3.72
CA VAL A 160 11.29 10.23 -2.39
C VAL A 160 10.08 9.34 -2.45
N LEU A 161 10.22 8.12 -2.00
CA LEU A 161 9.19 7.09 -1.99
C LEU A 161 8.97 6.61 -0.57
N VAL A 162 7.73 6.60 -0.13
CA VAL A 162 7.33 6.23 1.23
C VAL A 162 6.19 5.24 1.16
N GLN A 163 6.27 4.16 1.94
CA GLN A 163 5.28 3.09 1.89
C GLN A 163 5.00 2.51 3.28
N ILE A 164 3.73 2.35 3.59
CA ILE A 164 3.20 1.43 4.61
C ILE A 164 2.11 0.60 3.96
N GLY A 165 2.12 -0.72 4.17
CA GLY A 165 1.21 -1.66 3.51
C GLY A 165 1.86 -2.43 2.36
N ASP A 166 1.05 -3.12 1.59
CA ASP A 166 1.38 -4.16 0.61
C ASP A 166 1.15 -3.75 -0.86
N GLY A 167 0.77 -2.52 -1.12
CA GLY A 167 0.75 -1.99 -2.49
C GLY A 167 2.13 -1.94 -3.14
N ASP A 168 2.19 -1.54 -4.40
CA ASP A 168 3.40 -1.57 -5.22
C ASP A 168 3.89 -0.18 -5.62
N ILE A 169 5.20 0.04 -5.48
CA ILE A 169 5.91 1.20 -6.04
C ILE A 169 6.99 0.71 -7.01
N MET A 170 6.86 1.07 -8.28
CA MET A 170 7.73 0.63 -9.35
C MET A 170 8.22 1.80 -10.20
N GLY A 171 9.54 2.01 -10.27
CA GLY A 171 10.17 2.89 -11.25
C GLY A 171 10.27 2.22 -12.61
N ILE A 172 10.05 2.96 -13.67
CA ILE A 172 10.07 2.53 -15.07
C ILE A 172 11.33 3.08 -15.72
N GLN A 173 12.28 2.22 -16.07
CA GLN A 173 13.53 2.62 -16.69
C GLN A 173 13.42 2.63 -18.23
N PRO A 174 14.26 3.44 -18.94
CA PRO A 174 14.23 3.55 -20.39
C PRO A 174 14.37 2.22 -21.13
N GLY A 175 15.03 1.21 -20.54
CA GLY A 175 15.17 -0.14 -21.07
C GLY A 175 14.01 -1.09 -20.77
N GLY A 176 12.94 -0.59 -20.12
CA GLY A 176 11.79 -1.41 -19.73
C GLY A 176 12.04 -2.27 -18.47
N ARG A 177 13.21 -2.15 -17.82
CA ARG A 177 13.48 -2.85 -16.56
C ARG A 177 12.79 -2.13 -15.40
N PRO A 178 12.12 -2.86 -14.50
CA PRO A 178 11.58 -2.27 -13.30
C PRO A 178 12.69 -1.86 -12.34
N LEU A 179 12.51 -0.74 -11.66
CA LEU A 179 13.27 -0.36 -10.48
C LEU A 179 12.34 -0.48 -9.27
N LEU A 180 12.67 -1.33 -8.32
CA LEU A 180 11.90 -1.56 -7.10
C LEU A 180 12.70 -0.99 -5.91
N PRO A 181 12.65 0.34 -5.68
CA PRO A 181 13.57 0.98 -4.74
C PRO A 181 13.16 0.79 -3.28
N VAL A 182 11.86 0.62 -3.00
CA VAL A 182 11.37 0.40 -1.65
C VAL A 182 11.62 -1.07 -1.27
N PRO A 183 12.32 -1.35 -0.17
CA PRO A 183 12.57 -2.72 0.26
C PRO A 183 11.28 -3.50 0.50
N ARG A 184 11.25 -4.77 0.09
CA ARG A 184 10.14 -5.66 0.46
C ARG A 184 10.11 -5.84 1.97
N ASP A 185 8.92 -5.82 2.55
CA ASP A 185 8.71 -6.19 3.93
C ASP A 185 8.56 -7.73 4.02
N PRO A 186 9.50 -8.44 4.66
CA PRO A 186 9.44 -9.89 4.74
C PRO A 186 8.30 -10.39 5.65
N SER A 187 7.68 -9.52 6.44
CA SER A 187 6.53 -9.86 7.29
C SER A 187 5.20 -9.86 6.53
N LEU A 188 5.17 -9.29 5.32
CA LEU A 188 3.98 -9.28 4.46
C LEU A 188 3.87 -10.62 3.72
N ASP A 189 3.00 -11.50 4.20
CA ASP A 189 2.78 -12.85 3.67
C ASP A 189 1.52 -12.97 2.77
N GLY A 190 0.93 -11.82 2.41
CA GLY A 190 -0.32 -11.72 1.64
C GLY A 190 -1.60 -11.98 2.46
N GLN A 191 -1.49 -12.18 3.78
CA GLN A 191 -2.64 -12.29 4.69
C GLN A 191 -2.69 -11.15 5.71
N GLN A 192 -1.55 -10.57 6.02
CA GLN A 192 -1.41 -9.45 6.95
C GLN A 192 -0.70 -8.32 6.22
N THR A 193 -1.17 -7.11 6.44
CA THR A 193 -0.55 -5.90 5.93
C THR A 193 -0.27 -4.92 7.07
N THR A 194 0.75 -4.09 6.90
CA THR A 194 1.01 -2.96 7.80
C THR A 194 0.04 -1.82 7.52
N SER A 195 -0.28 -1.02 8.54
CA SER A 195 -1.39 -0.07 8.45
C SER A 195 -1.17 1.17 9.30
N LEU A 196 -1.68 2.32 8.82
CA LEU A 196 -1.73 3.57 9.57
C LEU A 196 -2.46 3.46 10.93
N CYS A 197 -3.42 2.53 11.05
CA CYS A 197 -4.11 2.27 12.31
C CYS A 197 -3.29 1.42 13.30
N GLY A 198 -2.11 0.94 12.92
CA GLY A 198 -1.19 0.21 13.78
C GLY A 198 -0.69 1.06 14.95
N ALA A 199 -0.50 0.42 16.11
CA ALA A 199 -0.01 1.12 17.32
C ALA A 199 1.40 1.71 17.11
N ARG A 200 2.21 1.08 16.26
CA ARG A 200 3.57 1.50 15.90
C ARG A 200 3.72 1.72 14.40
N ALA A 201 2.72 2.35 13.76
CA ALA A 201 2.70 2.57 12.32
C ALA A 201 3.98 3.26 11.82
N GLU A 202 4.57 4.17 12.59
CA GLU A 202 5.80 4.88 12.24
C GLU A 202 7.00 3.95 12.04
N ASP A 203 7.08 2.87 12.81
CA ASP A 203 8.16 1.87 12.72
C ASP A 203 7.99 0.94 11.49
N GLU A 204 6.81 0.93 10.88
CA GLU A 204 6.44 0.04 9.77
C GLU A 204 6.60 0.72 8.40
N PHE A 205 6.88 2.03 8.40
CA PHE A 205 7.14 2.73 7.15
C PHE A 205 8.48 2.34 6.53
N ARG A 206 8.49 2.21 5.23
CA ARG A 206 9.65 1.98 4.38
C ARG A 206 9.87 3.19 3.51
N VAL A 207 11.08 3.69 3.48
CA VAL A 207 11.47 4.88 2.71
C VAL A 207 12.56 4.49 1.73
N ALA A 208 12.52 5.06 0.53
CA ALA A 208 13.61 5.00 -0.43
C ALA A 208 13.78 6.36 -1.12
N VAL A 209 15.01 6.72 -1.40
CA VAL A 209 15.35 7.94 -2.12
C VAL A 209 16.16 7.59 -3.36
N VAL A 210 15.70 8.05 -4.51
CA VAL A 210 16.37 7.82 -5.79
C VAL A 210 16.93 9.15 -6.31
N ASP A 211 18.25 9.20 -6.58
CA ASP A 211 18.87 10.31 -7.29
C ASP A 211 18.60 10.16 -8.79
N ILE A 212 17.60 10.90 -9.29
CA ILE A 212 17.21 10.89 -10.70
C ILE A 212 18.18 11.64 -11.62
N SER A 213 19.20 12.32 -11.07
CA SER A 213 20.29 12.87 -11.87
C SER A 213 21.27 11.77 -12.36
N THR A 214 21.32 10.65 -11.64
CA THR A 214 22.17 9.49 -11.94
C THR A 214 21.37 8.26 -12.35
N THR A 215 20.10 8.19 -11.98
CA THR A 215 19.19 7.08 -12.29
C THR A 215 18.16 7.52 -13.34
N ALA A 216 18.30 7.00 -14.56
CA ALA A 216 17.37 7.31 -15.63
C ALA A 216 16.00 6.65 -15.38
N LEU A 217 14.94 7.46 -15.33
CA LEU A 217 13.55 7.03 -15.20
C LEU A 217 12.69 7.65 -16.30
N LEU A 218 11.77 6.88 -16.86
CA LEU A 218 10.66 7.36 -17.68
C LEU A 218 9.45 7.74 -16.83
N GLY A 219 9.30 7.09 -15.67
CA GLY A 219 8.21 7.33 -14.75
C GLY A 219 8.27 6.47 -13.50
N VAL A 220 7.28 6.65 -12.66
CA VAL A 220 7.03 5.85 -11.44
C VAL A 220 5.55 5.51 -11.38
N MET A 221 5.25 4.26 -11.08
CA MET A 221 3.90 3.77 -10.84
C MET A 221 3.72 3.44 -9.37
N LEU A 222 2.64 3.94 -8.77
CA LEU A 222 2.11 3.52 -7.48
C LEU A 222 0.78 2.81 -7.74
N ALA A 223 0.56 1.66 -7.12
CA ALA A 223 -0.70 0.94 -7.27
C ALA A 223 -1.09 0.25 -5.96
N THR A 224 -2.40 0.20 -5.67
CA THR A 224 -2.93 -0.69 -4.63
C THR A 224 -2.75 -2.14 -5.04
N ASP A 225 -2.80 -3.07 -4.11
CA ASP A 225 -2.56 -4.49 -4.34
C ASP A 225 -3.57 -5.12 -5.31
N GLY A 226 -4.78 -4.54 -5.44
CA GLY A 226 -5.77 -4.92 -6.45
C GLY A 226 -5.23 -4.89 -7.88
N TYR A 227 -4.21 -4.04 -8.18
CA TYR A 227 -3.53 -4.07 -9.47
C TYR A 227 -2.59 -5.28 -9.59
N GLY A 228 -1.68 -5.47 -8.64
CA GLY A 228 -0.70 -6.56 -8.64
C GLY A 228 -1.39 -7.93 -8.62
N ASN A 229 -2.42 -8.09 -7.77
CA ASN A 229 -3.20 -9.31 -7.62
C ASN A 229 -3.99 -9.70 -8.89
N ALA A 230 -4.26 -8.74 -9.78
CA ALA A 230 -4.91 -9.00 -11.07
C ALA A 230 -3.94 -9.53 -12.14
N GLN A 231 -2.62 -9.43 -11.93
CA GLN A 231 -1.63 -9.84 -12.93
C GLN A 231 -1.45 -11.36 -12.96
N ALA A 232 -1.31 -11.92 -14.18
CA ALA A 232 -1.17 -13.37 -14.34
C ALA A 232 0.27 -13.87 -14.20
N ALA A 233 1.25 -12.98 -14.40
CA ALA A 233 2.69 -13.31 -14.32
C ALA A 233 3.23 -13.06 -12.90
N ASP A 234 4.21 -13.86 -12.49
CA ASP A 234 4.97 -13.62 -11.26
C ASP A 234 6.48 -13.84 -11.58
N PRO A 235 7.31 -12.80 -11.48
CA PRO A 235 6.96 -11.40 -11.18
C PRO A 235 6.31 -10.68 -12.37
N TRP A 236 5.22 -9.97 -12.11
CA TRP A 236 4.50 -9.21 -13.13
C TRP A 236 5.19 -7.88 -13.50
N THR A 237 6.03 -7.38 -12.61
CA THR A 237 6.68 -6.06 -12.73
C THR A 237 7.55 -5.93 -13.97
N ASP A 238 8.22 -7.02 -14.41
CA ASP A 238 9.06 -6.99 -15.61
C ASP A 238 8.23 -6.72 -16.88
N ALA A 239 7.12 -7.43 -17.04
CA ALA A 239 6.24 -7.28 -18.20
C ALA A 239 5.58 -5.89 -18.22
N VAL A 240 5.00 -5.46 -17.09
CA VAL A 240 4.33 -4.16 -16.97
C VAL A 240 5.31 -3.00 -17.16
N SER A 241 6.52 -3.09 -16.59
CA SER A 241 7.54 -2.05 -16.79
C SER A 241 7.98 -1.94 -18.25
N ALA A 242 8.15 -3.08 -18.95
CA ALA A 242 8.51 -3.08 -20.37
C ALA A 242 7.41 -2.44 -21.22
N ASP A 243 6.14 -2.83 -21.01
CA ASP A 243 5.00 -2.28 -21.74
C ASP A 243 4.83 -0.77 -21.48
N LEU A 244 4.92 -0.34 -20.21
CA LEU A 244 4.83 1.07 -19.86
C LEU A 244 5.98 1.89 -20.44
N ALA A 245 7.21 1.34 -20.47
CA ALA A 245 8.35 2.02 -21.07
C ALA A 245 8.17 2.27 -22.56
N GLU A 246 7.58 1.33 -23.30
CA GLU A 246 7.23 1.52 -24.71
C GLU A 246 6.09 2.54 -24.86
N LEU A 247 5.03 2.41 -24.09
CA LEU A 247 3.86 3.28 -24.17
C LEU A 247 4.19 4.74 -23.82
N ILE A 248 5.01 4.98 -22.79
CA ILE A 248 5.45 6.33 -22.42
C ILE A 248 6.30 6.98 -23.55
N LYS A 249 7.08 6.20 -24.27
CA LYS A 249 7.86 6.71 -25.42
C LYS A 249 7.02 6.97 -26.66
N ASP A 250 6.09 6.04 -26.95
CA ASP A 250 5.40 5.99 -28.23
C ASP A 250 4.05 6.71 -28.24
N ARG A 251 3.49 7.03 -27.06
CA ARG A 251 2.14 7.60 -26.94
C ARG A 251 2.13 8.92 -26.16
N PRO A 252 1.28 9.87 -26.56
CA PRO A 252 1.11 11.11 -25.82
C PRO A 252 0.46 10.84 -24.43
N PRO A 253 0.75 11.68 -23.42
CA PRO A 253 0.19 11.55 -22.09
C PRO A 253 -1.34 11.51 -22.06
N GLU A 254 -1.99 12.24 -22.95
CA GLU A 254 -3.45 12.28 -23.07
C GLU A 254 -4.01 10.92 -23.45
N TRP A 255 -3.30 10.17 -24.30
CA TRP A 255 -3.67 8.80 -24.63
C TRP A 255 -3.52 7.89 -23.41
N LEU A 256 -2.40 7.98 -22.69
CA LEU A 256 -2.19 7.22 -21.46
C LEU A 256 -3.26 7.55 -20.41
N ALA A 257 -3.61 8.83 -20.25
CA ALA A 257 -4.69 9.28 -19.36
C ALA A 257 -6.03 8.62 -19.70
N GLY A 258 -6.33 8.45 -21.00
CA GLY A 258 -7.53 7.75 -21.44
C GLY A 258 -7.50 6.23 -21.24
N GLN A 259 -6.30 5.62 -21.19
CA GLN A 259 -6.15 4.17 -21.02
C GLN A 259 -6.12 3.74 -19.54
N LEU A 260 -5.56 4.56 -18.66
CA LEU A 260 -5.35 4.20 -17.27
C LEU A 260 -6.64 3.76 -16.54
N PRO A 261 -7.80 4.46 -16.71
CA PRO A 261 -9.08 3.99 -16.14
C PRO A 261 -9.55 2.63 -16.71
N LEU A 262 -9.26 2.35 -17.98
CA LEU A 262 -9.63 1.09 -18.60
C LEU A 262 -8.78 -0.06 -18.05
N TRP A 263 -7.50 0.18 -17.77
CA TRP A 263 -6.63 -0.82 -17.15
C TRP A 263 -7.06 -1.10 -15.72
N ALA A 264 -7.27 -0.06 -14.92
CA ALA A 264 -7.79 -0.19 -13.57
C ALA A 264 -9.13 -0.96 -13.54
N SER A 265 -10.06 -0.65 -14.46
CA SER A 265 -11.35 -1.34 -14.56
C SER A 265 -11.21 -2.83 -14.90
N ARG A 266 -10.25 -3.23 -15.73
CA ARG A 266 -9.98 -4.64 -15.99
C ARG A 266 -9.41 -5.35 -14.77
N CYS A 267 -8.49 -4.71 -14.05
CA CYS A 267 -7.94 -5.27 -12.82
C CYS A 267 -9.02 -5.43 -11.75
N ALA A 268 -9.89 -4.44 -11.58
CA ALA A 268 -10.99 -4.44 -10.61
C ALA A 268 -12.17 -5.37 -10.99
N SER A 269 -12.19 -5.94 -12.22
CA SER A 269 -13.27 -6.80 -12.68
C SER A 269 -13.25 -8.18 -12.00
N ALA A 270 -14.38 -8.92 -12.13
CA ALA A 270 -14.49 -10.29 -11.61
C ALA A 270 -13.48 -11.29 -12.23
N ASP A 271 -12.98 -10.99 -13.43
CA ASP A 271 -11.94 -11.77 -14.12
C ASP A 271 -10.52 -11.33 -13.71
N GLY A 272 -10.38 -10.19 -13.05
CA GLY A 272 -9.15 -9.66 -12.45
C GLY A 272 -8.97 -10.05 -10.99
N SER A 273 -8.64 -9.08 -10.13
CA SER A 273 -8.57 -9.26 -8.67
C SER A 273 -9.95 -9.29 -8.01
N ALA A 274 -10.93 -8.66 -8.65
CA ALA A 274 -12.24 -8.29 -8.11
C ALA A 274 -12.19 -7.28 -6.95
N ASP A 275 -11.02 -6.78 -6.59
CA ASP A 275 -10.79 -5.78 -5.55
C ASP A 275 -10.77 -4.36 -6.13
N ASP A 276 -10.89 -3.37 -5.27
CA ASP A 276 -10.66 -1.98 -5.65
C ASP A 276 -9.27 -1.86 -6.28
N THR A 277 -9.14 -1.04 -7.30
CA THR A 277 -7.86 -0.91 -8.01
C THR A 277 -7.57 0.55 -8.27
N THR A 278 -6.49 1.04 -7.69
CA THR A 278 -6.06 2.43 -7.82
C THR A 278 -4.62 2.52 -8.30
N ILE A 279 -4.37 3.40 -9.27
CA ILE A 279 -3.09 3.59 -9.92
C ILE A 279 -2.77 5.09 -9.97
N ALA A 280 -1.55 5.46 -9.63
CA ALA A 280 -0.94 6.74 -9.99
C ALA A 280 0.31 6.48 -10.83
N LEU A 281 0.36 7.03 -12.05
CA LEU A 281 1.50 6.98 -12.95
C LEU A 281 2.10 8.37 -13.07
N LEU A 282 3.31 8.55 -12.57
CA LEU A 282 4.09 9.77 -12.68
C LEU A 282 5.04 9.62 -13.87
N ILE A 283 4.95 10.53 -14.83
CA ILE A 283 5.81 10.55 -16.03
C ILE A 283 6.92 11.58 -15.80
N ALA A 284 8.16 11.16 -15.98
CA ALA A 284 9.32 12.00 -15.76
C ALA A 284 9.51 13.07 -16.86
N PRO A 285 10.06 14.24 -16.54
CA PRO A 285 10.34 15.30 -17.53
C PRO A 285 11.19 14.83 -18.72
N SER A 286 12.15 13.95 -18.46
CA SER A 286 13.02 13.38 -19.49
C SER A 286 12.31 12.50 -20.52
N ALA A 287 11.12 12.00 -20.18
CA ALA A 287 10.30 11.18 -21.07
C ALA A 287 9.43 12.02 -22.01
N THR A 288 9.31 13.34 -21.75
CA THR A 288 8.42 14.22 -22.51
C THR A 288 9.11 14.99 -23.66
N GLY A 289 10.39 14.73 -23.91
CA GLY A 289 11.19 15.40 -24.98
C GLY A 289 10.71 15.18 -26.42
N TRP A 290 9.66 14.37 -26.66
CA TRP A 290 9.05 14.15 -27.98
C TRP A 290 7.97 15.20 -28.36
N ARG A 291 7.66 16.17 -27.50
CA ARG A 291 6.58 17.17 -27.71
C ARG A 291 6.85 18.19 -28.80
N HIS A 292 8.05 18.28 -29.34
CA HIS A 292 8.40 19.29 -30.34
C HIS A 292 8.35 18.80 -31.80
N VAL A 293 7.90 17.58 -32.07
CA VAL A 293 7.59 17.18 -33.43
C VAL A 293 6.12 17.55 -33.69
N ALA A 294 5.92 18.59 -34.50
CA ALA A 294 4.59 19.05 -34.92
C ALA A 294 3.71 17.85 -35.27
N SER A 295 2.51 17.80 -34.67
CA SER A 295 1.52 16.78 -34.93
C SER A 295 1.36 16.57 -36.44
N PRO A 296 1.60 15.37 -36.99
CA PRO A 296 1.03 15.05 -38.26
C PRO A 296 -0.49 15.00 -38.06
N GLU A 297 -1.22 15.67 -38.98
CA GLU A 297 -2.67 15.57 -39.09
C GLU A 297 -3.11 14.11 -38.96
N PRO A 298 -4.18 13.79 -38.20
CA PRO A 298 -4.61 12.42 -38.00
C PRO A 298 -4.99 11.80 -39.35
N ALA A 299 -4.12 10.99 -39.87
CA ALA A 299 -4.53 10.03 -40.90
C ALA A 299 -5.61 9.17 -40.25
N ALA A 300 -6.78 9.11 -40.89
CA ALA A 300 -7.89 8.27 -40.48
C ALA A 300 -7.42 6.79 -40.51
N GLU A 301 -6.86 6.32 -39.42
CA GLU A 301 -6.57 4.90 -39.24
C GLU A 301 -7.85 4.18 -38.87
N ASP A 302 -8.16 3.15 -39.67
CA ASP A 302 -9.24 2.22 -39.42
C ASP A 302 -9.24 1.73 -37.98
N ALA A 303 -10.33 2.00 -37.25
CA ALA A 303 -10.56 1.64 -35.88
C ALA A 303 -10.41 0.13 -35.57
N THR A 304 -10.29 -0.70 -36.63
CA THR A 304 -10.20 -2.16 -36.55
C THR A 304 -8.78 -2.66 -36.23
N THR A 305 -7.73 -1.89 -36.54
CA THR A 305 -6.34 -2.35 -36.39
C THR A 305 -5.72 -1.92 -35.03
N ALA A 306 -6.25 -0.84 -34.42
CA ALA A 306 -5.79 -0.36 -33.12
C ALA A 306 -6.22 -1.25 -31.93
N ALA A 307 -7.24 -2.11 -32.13
CA ALA A 307 -7.76 -3.01 -31.09
C ALA A 307 -6.86 -4.24 -30.80
N ALA A 308 -5.81 -4.47 -31.61
CA ALA A 308 -5.01 -5.69 -31.51
C ALA A 308 -3.74 -5.57 -30.65
N ARG A 309 -3.33 -4.36 -30.22
CA ARG A 309 -2.24 -4.21 -29.24
C ARG A 309 -2.82 -4.34 -27.83
N ARG A 310 -2.58 -5.49 -27.24
CA ARG A 310 -2.98 -5.77 -25.84
C ARG A 310 -2.30 -4.77 -24.92
N LEU A 311 -3.13 -4.06 -24.19
CA LEU A 311 -2.73 -3.16 -23.12
C LEU A 311 -2.20 -3.96 -21.92
N PRO A 312 -1.31 -3.43 -21.06
CA PRO A 312 -0.89 -4.08 -19.84
C PRO A 312 -2.07 -4.13 -18.86
N GLY A 313 -2.87 -5.16 -19.02
CA GLY A 313 -4.00 -5.53 -18.16
C GLY A 313 -3.89 -7.03 -17.85
N PRO A 314 -4.75 -7.59 -17.01
CA PRO A 314 -4.70 -8.98 -16.67
C PRO A 314 -4.65 -9.83 -17.93
N ALA A 315 -3.63 -10.69 -18.04
CA ALA A 315 -3.53 -11.62 -19.15
C ALA A 315 -4.79 -12.49 -19.13
N THR A 316 -5.53 -12.50 -20.23
CA THR A 316 -6.66 -13.42 -20.37
C THR A 316 -6.15 -14.83 -20.12
N LYS A 317 -6.71 -15.52 -19.11
CA LYS A 317 -6.50 -16.96 -18.95
C LYS A 317 -6.77 -17.62 -20.30
N PRO A 318 -5.89 -18.52 -20.81
CA PRO A 318 -6.13 -19.17 -22.07
C PRO A 318 -7.47 -19.88 -22.01
N ASP A 319 -8.31 -19.67 -23.03
CA ASP A 319 -9.56 -20.40 -23.23
C ASP A 319 -9.25 -21.89 -23.12
N ARG A 320 -9.86 -22.55 -22.16
CA ARG A 320 -9.80 -24.01 -22.06
C ARG A 320 -10.48 -24.59 -23.29
N GLN A 321 -9.68 -25.17 -24.18
CA GLN A 321 -10.23 -26.11 -25.15
C GLN A 321 -11.05 -27.17 -24.43
N PRO A 322 -12.20 -27.60 -24.97
CA PRO A 322 -13.00 -28.68 -24.37
C PRO A 322 -12.16 -29.94 -24.24
N ASP A 323 -12.10 -30.45 -23.04
CA ASP A 323 -11.24 -31.54 -22.60
C ASP A 323 -11.47 -32.86 -23.32
N ASP A 324 -10.34 -33.51 -23.65
CA ASP A 324 -10.27 -34.96 -23.89
C ASP A 324 -10.74 -35.70 -22.62
N PRO A 325 -11.67 -36.67 -22.68
CA PRO A 325 -12.33 -37.28 -21.53
C PRO A 325 -11.46 -38.20 -20.64
N ARG A 326 -10.12 -38.13 -20.68
CA ARG A 326 -9.24 -39.11 -20.04
C ARG A 326 -8.37 -38.64 -18.87
N GLU A 327 -8.43 -37.39 -18.44
CA GLU A 327 -7.74 -36.95 -17.22
C GLU A 327 -8.74 -36.46 -16.15
N GLN A 328 -9.22 -37.40 -15.32
CA GLN A 328 -9.96 -37.09 -14.11
C GLN A 328 -8.99 -36.59 -13.03
N ARG A 329 -8.86 -35.26 -12.89
CA ARG A 329 -8.33 -34.64 -11.67
C ARG A 329 -9.48 -34.44 -10.68
N PRO A 330 -9.27 -34.63 -9.35
CA PRO A 330 -10.34 -34.50 -8.36
C PRO A 330 -10.86 -33.08 -8.32
N GLY A 331 -12.14 -32.92 -8.67
CA GLY A 331 -12.80 -31.63 -8.78
C GLY A 331 -13.08 -30.95 -7.44
N ILE A 332 -13.52 -29.72 -7.54
CA ILE A 332 -13.89 -28.77 -6.45
C ILE A 332 -14.77 -29.39 -5.34
N ARG A 333 -15.44 -30.51 -5.59
CA ARG A 333 -16.21 -31.26 -4.58
C ARG A 333 -15.34 -31.87 -3.45
N SER A 334 -14.07 -32.18 -3.72
CA SER A 334 -13.19 -32.76 -2.68
C SER A 334 -12.70 -31.67 -1.70
N ARG A 335 -12.53 -30.41 -2.13
CA ARG A 335 -12.15 -29.31 -1.22
C ARG A 335 -13.28 -28.91 -0.28
N ARG A 336 -14.53 -28.90 -0.75
CA ARG A 336 -15.69 -28.64 0.13
C ARG A 336 -15.91 -29.75 1.16
N LEU A 337 -15.69 -31.01 0.78
CA LEU A 337 -15.72 -32.13 1.70
C LEU A 337 -14.59 -32.10 2.73
N MET A 338 -13.39 -31.64 2.32
CA MET A 338 -12.25 -31.50 3.24
C MET A 338 -12.46 -30.37 4.26
N VAL A 339 -13.03 -29.24 3.85
CA VAL A 339 -13.37 -28.13 4.76
C VAL A 339 -14.46 -28.54 5.75
N ILE A 340 -15.47 -29.31 5.31
CA ILE A 340 -16.52 -29.83 6.20
C ILE A 340 -15.95 -30.87 7.17
N ALA A 341 -15.03 -31.73 6.71
CA ALA A 341 -14.39 -32.73 7.57
C ALA A 341 -13.53 -32.07 8.66
N VAL A 342 -12.78 -31.01 8.32
CA VAL A 342 -11.98 -30.27 9.32
C VAL A 342 -12.89 -29.55 10.32
N ALA A 343 -13.99 -28.92 9.87
CA ALA A 343 -14.94 -28.26 10.75
C ALA A 343 -15.61 -29.28 11.74
N VAL A 344 -15.96 -30.47 11.29
CA VAL A 344 -16.53 -31.51 12.14
C VAL A 344 -15.52 -32.02 13.18
N VAL A 345 -14.24 -32.16 12.82
CA VAL A 345 -13.18 -32.56 13.75
C VAL A 345 -12.93 -31.50 14.82
N VAL A 346 -12.93 -30.21 14.43
CA VAL A 346 -12.76 -29.10 15.38
C VAL A 346 -13.93 -29.00 16.35
N ILE A 347 -15.16 -29.18 15.89
CA ILE A 347 -16.35 -29.17 16.75
C ILE A 347 -16.36 -30.38 17.70
N ALA A 348 -15.97 -31.56 17.23
CA ALA A 348 -15.85 -32.74 18.07
C ALA A 348 -14.77 -32.61 19.15
N ALA A 349 -13.62 -32.01 18.82
CA ALA A 349 -12.54 -31.71 19.77
C ALA A 349 -12.97 -30.69 20.83
N ALA A 350 -13.69 -29.63 20.43
CA ALA A 350 -14.22 -28.63 21.35
C ALA A 350 -15.27 -29.22 22.31
N ALA A 351 -16.15 -30.10 21.83
CA ALA A 351 -17.15 -30.78 22.65
C ALA A 351 -16.50 -31.77 23.65
N ALA A 352 -15.45 -32.49 23.23
CA ALA A 352 -14.69 -33.37 24.12
C ALA A 352 -13.94 -32.59 25.22
N PHE A 353 -13.36 -31.46 24.86
CA PHE A 353 -12.68 -30.56 25.83
C PHE A 353 -13.66 -29.99 26.85
N LEU A 354 -14.86 -29.59 26.43
CA LEU A 354 -15.91 -29.08 27.30
C LEU A 354 -16.44 -30.18 28.24
N ALA A 355 -16.61 -31.42 27.75
CA ALA A 355 -17.02 -32.55 28.56
C ALA A 355 -16.00 -32.91 29.64
N VAL A 356 -14.70 -32.87 29.35
CA VAL A 356 -13.62 -33.07 30.32
C VAL A 356 -13.61 -31.95 31.38
N ARG A 357 -13.88 -30.72 31.01
CA ARG A 357 -13.98 -29.58 31.95
C ARG A 357 -15.19 -29.68 32.88
N LEU A 358 -16.32 -30.22 32.41
CA LEU A 358 -17.53 -30.40 33.22
C LEU A 358 -17.46 -31.62 34.18
N SER A 359 -16.56 -32.57 33.89
CA SER A 359 -16.36 -33.77 34.72
C SER A 359 -15.35 -33.56 35.88
N SER A 360 -14.66 -32.44 35.92
CA SER A 360 -13.67 -32.10 36.95
C SER A 360 -14.23 -31.10 37.95
N SER A 361 -15.18 -31.52 38.77
CA SER A 361 -15.59 -30.77 39.96
C SER A 361 -14.68 -31.14 41.12
N PRO A 362 -13.95 -30.22 41.76
CA PRO A 362 -13.21 -30.50 42.97
C PRO A 362 -14.16 -30.47 44.17
N GLY A 363 -14.19 -31.60 44.91
CA GLY A 363 -14.85 -31.72 46.17
C GLY A 363 -14.28 -30.75 47.20
N THR A 364 -15.18 -30.12 47.88
CA THR A 364 -14.98 -29.28 49.06
C THR A 364 -14.52 -30.07 50.25
N THR A 365 -13.49 -29.59 50.99
CA THR A 365 -13.48 -29.62 52.47
C THR A 365 -12.61 -28.52 53.03
N PRO A 366 -13.01 -27.93 54.13
CA PRO A 366 -12.34 -26.76 54.77
C PRO A 366 -11.45 -27.20 55.91
N THR A 367 -10.43 -26.40 56.26
CA THR A 367 -10.03 -26.22 57.70
C THR A 367 -8.84 -25.27 57.83
N VAL A 368 -9.12 -24.11 58.42
CA VAL A 368 -8.57 -23.45 59.62
C VAL A 368 -7.07 -23.08 59.71
N CYS A 369 -6.88 -21.77 59.86
CA CYS A 369 -5.96 -20.97 60.68
C CYS A 369 -4.55 -21.50 61.05
N SER A 370 -3.53 -20.66 60.78
CA SER A 370 -2.72 -20.03 61.83
C SER A 370 -1.47 -19.36 61.26
N SER A 371 -1.32 -18.06 61.48
CA SER A 371 -0.02 -17.40 61.61
C SER A 371 0.51 -17.67 63.01
N PRO A 372 1.81 -17.51 63.33
CA PRO A 372 2.55 -16.26 63.29
C PRO A 372 4.10 -16.32 63.12
N SER A 373 4.64 -15.14 62.93
CA SER A 373 5.88 -14.55 63.50
C SER A 373 7.28 -15.03 63.11
N ALA A 374 8.00 -14.06 62.58
CA ALA A 374 9.32 -13.54 62.95
C ALA A 374 10.54 -14.48 63.09
N GLY A 375 11.60 -14.14 62.39
CA GLY A 375 12.95 -14.66 62.67
C GLY A 375 14.01 -14.00 61.78
N ILE A 376 14.72 -13.06 62.38
CA ILE A 376 15.92 -12.34 61.93
C ILE A 376 17.08 -13.33 61.80
N GLY A 377 17.89 -13.23 60.71
CA GLY A 377 19.14 -13.96 60.63
C GLY A 377 20.06 -13.44 59.51
N LYS A 378 21.14 -12.78 59.90
CA LYS A 378 22.20 -12.15 59.09
C LYS A 378 23.20 -13.18 58.54
N HIS A 379 24.03 -12.65 57.60
CA HIS A 379 25.37 -13.11 57.07
C HIS A 379 25.34 -14.14 55.95
N ALA A 380 26.17 -14.11 54.92
CA ALA A 380 27.37 -13.37 54.51
C ALA A 380 27.72 -13.73 53.06
N THR A 381 28.25 -12.77 52.33
CA THR A 381 29.21 -12.79 51.22
C THR A 381 29.62 -14.10 50.54
N ALA A 382 29.46 -14.17 49.25
CA ALA A 382 30.52 -14.63 48.33
C ALA A 382 30.28 -14.12 46.89
N SER A 383 31.31 -13.46 46.37
CA SER A 383 31.50 -12.90 45.06
C SER A 383 31.66 -14.02 44.03
N ALA A 384 30.92 -13.98 42.91
CA ALA A 384 31.29 -14.64 41.70
C ALA A 384 30.80 -13.81 40.50
N THR A 385 31.77 -13.29 39.73
CA THR A 385 31.62 -12.55 38.51
C THR A 385 31.17 -13.50 37.40
N PRO A 386 30.10 -13.22 36.66
CA PRO A 386 29.86 -13.90 35.40
C PRO A 386 30.41 -13.12 34.21
N ALA A 387 30.99 -13.84 33.27
CA ALA A 387 31.57 -13.39 32.04
C ALA A 387 30.59 -12.59 31.18
N VAL A 388 31.08 -11.48 30.65
CA VAL A 388 30.44 -10.62 29.66
C VAL A 388 30.30 -11.37 28.34
N ARG A 389 29.07 -11.60 27.90
CA ARG A 389 28.76 -11.91 26.49
C ARG A 389 28.71 -10.58 25.74
N PRO A 390 29.25 -10.48 24.51
CA PRO A 390 29.08 -9.30 23.69
C PRO A 390 27.64 -9.23 23.19
N GLU A 391 26.98 -8.08 23.43
CA GLU A 391 25.69 -7.73 22.85
C GLU A 391 25.83 -7.49 21.34
N PRO A 392 24.82 -7.87 20.49
CA PRO A 392 24.77 -7.45 19.10
C PRO A 392 24.55 -5.93 19.04
N GLY A 393 25.33 -5.25 18.20
CA GLY A 393 25.40 -3.81 18.04
C GLY A 393 24.01 -3.17 17.87
N ALA A 394 23.74 -2.21 18.73
CA ALA A 394 22.61 -1.32 18.62
C ALA A 394 22.74 -0.50 17.33
N THR A 395 21.86 -0.72 16.38
CA THR A 395 21.59 0.21 15.28
C THR A 395 20.96 1.46 15.93
N GLY A 396 21.75 2.51 16.09
CA GLY A 396 21.28 3.77 16.66
C GLY A 396 20.17 4.36 15.79
N ASN A 397 19.14 4.86 16.44
CA ASN A 397 18.02 5.56 15.83
C ASN A 397 18.55 6.72 14.95
N PRO A 398 18.25 6.78 13.64
CA PRO A 398 18.76 7.82 12.75
C PRO A 398 18.34 9.25 13.18
N CYS A 399 17.28 9.40 13.95
CA CYS A 399 16.75 10.69 14.40
C CYS A 399 17.51 11.33 15.58
N GLU A 400 18.49 10.64 16.18
CA GLU A 400 19.26 11.18 17.32
C GLU A 400 20.57 11.90 16.90
N ARG A 401 20.83 12.04 15.61
CA ARG A 401 22.07 12.65 15.06
C ARG A 401 21.75 13.88 14.19
N GLY A 402 21.08 14.86 14.76
CA GLY A 402 20.88 16.18 14.17
C GLY A 402 21.52 17.27 14.99
#